data_f6804aac32538e43d28388f209d910f6
#
_entry.id   f6804aac32538e43d28388f209d910f6
#
_cell.length_a   1.000
_cell.length_b   1.000
_cell.length_c   1.000
_cell.angle_alpha   90.00
_cell.angle_beta   90.00
_cell.angle_gamma   90.00
#
_symmetry.space_group_name_H-M   'P 1'
#
loop_
_entity.id
_entity.type
_entity.pdbx_description
1 polymer ?
#
loop_
_entity_poly.entity_id
_entity_poly.type
_entity_poly.pdbx_seq_one_letter_code
_entity_poly.pdbx_strand_id
1 'polypeptide(L)'
;MWAATCDAAWLSGPTRAGYVGEGTRLAPRKPRLLDAVRNALRIRHYSRRTERAYLGWIRRYILFHGKRHPADMGAEEVTRFLSSLAVEGRVSSSTQNQALSALLFLYGPGLGVELPWLDELVRATRPQRLPVVLSREEVRAVLLALRGTQRLMAVLLYGAGLRLLECARLRVKDVDFVANQIVVRSGKGDRDRVTLLPAAVCPALQRHLARVRTQHERDLRGGAGWVELPHALARKYPDAGREWPWQWVFPATRTYIDRTSGHRRRHHLHETVMRRAVHQAVREVGLSKPASCHTFRHSFATHLLEDGYDIRTVQELLGHRDVRTTMIYTHVLNRGPAGVRSPLDGLAGSGGMQVPKLVGPETARYPAGTRRITRMVSPPRKGEKLPE
;
A
#
# COMPACT_ATOMS: atom_id res chain seq x y z
N MET A 1 -18.16 -16.45 53.70
CA MET A 1 -19.15 -15.88 54.63
C MET A 1 -19.20 -14.38 54.44
N TRP A 2 -20.25 -13.89 53.83
CA TRP A 2 -21.03 -12.69 54.10
C TRP A 2 -22.00 -12.52 52.93
N ALA A 3 -23.23 -13.03 53.19
CA ALA A 3 -24.41 -12.74 52.40
C ALA A 3 -25.01 -11.43 52.93
N ALA A 4 -25.40 -10.54 52.07
CA ALA A 4 -26.29 -9.43 52.42
C ALA A 4 -27.35 -9.29 51.34
N THR A 5 -28.53 -9.69 51.73
CA THR A 5 -29.85 -9.43 51.16
C THR A 5 -30.08 -7.93 50.97
N CYS A 6 -30.61 -7.55 49.79
CA CYS A 6 -31.27 -6.25 49.63
C CYS A 6 -32.65 -6.43 49.02
N ASP A 7 -33.59 -5.91 49.80
CA ASP A 7 -35.01 -5.94 49.60
C ASP A 7 -35.53 -5.27 48.33
N ALA A 8 -36.54 -5.90 47.76
CA ALA A 8 -37.40 -5.36 46.73
C ALA A 8 -38.54 -4.53 47.38
N ALA A 9 -38.51 -3.23 47.18
CA ALA A 9 -39.67 -2.38 47.43
C ALA A 9 -39.53 -1.05 46.69
N TRP A 10 -40.08 -0.95 45.50
CA TRP A 10 -40.59 0.28 44.86
C TRP A 10 -41.39 -0.08 43.59
N LEU A 11 -42.58 -0.72 43.84
CA LEU A 11 -43.63 -0.83 42.84
C LEU A 11 -44.92 -0.31 43.44
N SER A 12 -45.24 0.96 43.17
CA SER A 12 -46.64 1.42 43.12
C SER A 12 -46.69 2.94 42.86
N GLY A 13 -47.01 3.29 41.64
CA GLY A 13 -47.41 4.63 41.22
C GLY A 13 -48.40 4.51 40.05
N PRO A 14 -49.43 5.38 39.94
CA PRO A 14 -50.70 5.06 39.29
C PRO A 14 -50.62 5.05 37.74
N THR A 15 -51.29 4.07 37.16
CA THR A 15 -51.64 3.93 35.75
C THR A 15 -52.38 5.16 35.23
N ARG A 16 -51.76 5.95 34.35
CA ARG A 16 -52.45 6.83 33.44
C ARG A 16 -52.59 6.11 32.10
N ALA A 17 -53.80 5.74 31.76
CA ALA A 17 -54.18 5.34 30.41
C ALA A 17 -53.95 6.51 29.48
N GLY A 18 -52.92 6.42 28.67
CA GLY A 18 -52.62 7.35 27.56
C GLY A 18 -52.78 6.62 26.26
N TYR A 19 -53.64 7.09 25.39
CA TYR A 19 -53.90 6.69 24.03
C TYR A 19 -52.60 6.32 23.29
N VAL A 20 -52.43 5.05 22.92
CA VAL A 20 -51.41 4.61 21.97
C VAL A 20 -51.98 4.81 20.59
N GLY A 21 -51.63 5.95 19.96
CA GLY A 21 -51.80 6.11 18.53
C GLY A 21 -50.99 5.04 17.82
N GLU A 22 -51.64 4.20 17.04
CA GLU A 22 -51.00 3.29 16.10
C GLU A 22 -50.17 4.08 15.09
N GLY A 23 -48.94 4.37 15.47
CA GLY A 23 -47.91 4.84 14.53
C GLY A 23 -47.65 3.72 13.50
N THR A 24 -48.19 3.86 12.32
CA THR A 24 -47.91 3.03 11.16
C THR A 24 -46.41 2.90 11.03
N ARG A 25 -45.83 1.77 11.48
CA ARG A 25 -44.45 1.42 11.24
C ARG A 25 -44.29 1.27 9.73
N LEU A 26 -43.87 2.34 9.07
CA LEU A 26 -43.43 2.27 7.67
C LEU A 26 -42.41 1.13 7.58
N ALA A 27 -42.75 0.09 6.83
CA ALA A 27 -41.88 -1.04 6.56
C ALA A 27 -40.52 -0.48 6.09
N PRO A 28 -39.39 -0.99 6.60
CA PRO A 28 -38.09 -0.46 6.25
C PRO A 28 -37.90 -0.53 4.74
N ARG A 29 -37.83 0.64 4.12
CA ARG A 29 -37.65 0.78 2.66
C ARG A 29 -36.41 -0.01 2.28
N LYS A 30 -36.50 -0.99 1.37
CA LYS A 30 -35.35 -1.75 0.89
C LYS A 30 -34.23 -0.76 0.50
N PRO A 31 -33.01 -0.91 1.02
CA PRO A 31 -31.93 0.00 0.74
C PRO A 31 -31.68 0.06 -0.78
N ARG A 32 -31.41 1.25 -1.31
CA ARG A 32 -31.02 1.38 -2.72
C ARG A 32 -29.77 0.55 -2.97
N LEU A 33 -29.64 -0.07 -4.13
CA LEU A 33 -28.53 -0.97 -4.49
C LEU A 33 -27.15 -0.41 -4.08
N LEU A 34 -26.85 0.83 -4.45
CA LEU A 34 -25.54 1.43 -4.11
C LEU A 34 -25.34 1.63 -2.60
N ASP A 35 -26.42 1.77 -1.83
CA ASP A 35 -26.34 1.88 -0.37
C ASP A 35 -26.12 0.49 0.26
N ALA A 36 -26.76 -0.55 -0.29
CA ALA A 36 -26.50 -1.93 0.11
C ALA A 36 -25.03 -2.33 -0.15
N VAL A 37 -24.52 -2.03 -1.34
CA VAL A 37 -23.09 -2.27 -1.68
C VAL A 37 -22.17 -1.47 -0.76
N ARG A 38 -22.49 -0.20 -0.48
CA ARG A 38 -21.72 0.63 0.47
C ARG A 38 -21.67 -0.01 1.85
N ASN A 39 -22.79 -0.46 2.37
CA ASN A 39 -22.86 -1.12 3.67
C ASN A 39 -22.07 -2.44 3.66
N ALA A 40 -22.17 -3.25 2.62
CA ALA A 40 -21.39 -4.48 2.48
C ALA A 40 -19.87 -4.23 2.46
N LEU A 41 -19.42 -3.14 1.81
CA LEU A 41 -18.01 -2.71 1.82
C LEU A 41 -17.56 -2.29 3.23
N ARG A 42 -18.41 -1.54 3.95
CA ARG A 42 -18.10 -1.05 5.31
C ARG A 42 -18.05 -2.16 6.34
N ILE A 43 -18.99 -3.12 6.27
CA ILE A 43 -18.98 -4.33 7.13
C ILE A 43 -17.67 -5.10 6.96
N ARG A 44 -17.11 -5.13 5.75
CA ARG A 44 -15.83 -5.79 5.45
C ARG A 44 -14.60 -4.88 5.62
N HIS A 45 -14.77 -3.73 6.28
CA HIS A 45 -13.71 -2.76 6.57
C HIS A 45 -12.90 -2.27 5.35
N TYR A 46 -13.53 -2.20 4.17
CA TYR A 46 -12.86 -1.61 3.00
C TYR A 46 -12.61 -0.11 3.20
N SER A 47 -11.47 0.36 2.68
CA SER A 47 -11.12 1.77 2.77
C SER A 47 -12.14 2.66 2.04
N ARG A 48 -12.34 3.90 2.51
CA ARG A 48 -13.19 4.90 1.83
C ARG A 48 -12.77 5.17 0.38
N ARG A 49 -11.50 4.96 0.05
CA ARG A 49 -10.98 5.08 -1.32
C ARG A 49 -11.44 3.91 -2.18
N THR A 50 -11.40 2.68 -1.65
CA THR A 50 -11.91 1.48 -2.31
C THR A 50 -13.42 1.57 -2.48
N GLU A 51 -14.16 2.02 -1.45
CA GLU A 51 -15.61 2.27 -1.51
C GLU A 51 -15.95 3.20 -2.69
N ARG A 52 -15.28 4.35 -2.78
CA ARG A 52 -15.51 5.30 -3.89
C ARG A 52 -15.17 4.72 -5.26
N ALA A 53 -14.08 3.99 -5.37
CA ALA A 53 -13.67 3.37 -6.63
C ALA A 53 -14.67 2.31 -7.08
N TYR A 54 -15.09 1.42 -6.17
CA TYR A 54 -16.05 0.35 -6.49
C TYR A 54 -17.42 0.91 -6.86
N LEU A 55 -17.96 1.82 -6.04
CA LEU A 55 -19.24 2.49 -6.37
C LEU A 55 -19.16 3.26 -7.70
N GLY A 56 -18.01 3.85 -8.02
CA GLY A 56 -17.76 4.50 -9.30
C GLY A 56 -17.84 3.53 -10.48
N TRP A 57 -17.18 2.36 -10.38
CA TRP A 57 -17.22 1.33 -11.42
C TRP A 57 -18.61 0.72 -11.58
N ILE A 58 -19.28 0.39 -10.47
CA ILE A 58 -20.65 -0.14 -10.49
C ILE A 58 -21.62 0.84 -11.16
N ARG A 59 -21.49 2.14 -10.85
CA ARG A 59 -22.32 3.17 -11.49
C ARG A 59 -22.06 3.26 -12.99
N ARG A 60 -20.79 3.20 -13.43
CA ARG A 60 -20.41 3.18 -14.86
C ARG A 60 -20.97 1.95 -15.56
N TYR A 61 -20.92 0.79 -14.95
CA TYR A 61 -21.48 -0.45 -15.45
C TYR A 61 -22.99 -0.35 -15.67
N ILE A 62 -23.73 0.14 -14.67
CA ILE A 62 -25.18 0.34 -14.75
C ILE A 62 -25.54 1.35 -15.87
N LEU A 63 -24.79 2.43 -16.00
CA LEU A 63 -25.01 3.44 -17.03
C LEU A 63 -24.70 2.89 -18.44
N PHE A 64 -23.66 2.09 -18.59
CA PHE A 64 -23.28 1.46 -19.85
C PHE A 64 -24.39 0.56 -20.39
N HIS A 65 -25.12 -0.12 -19.52
CA HIS A 65 -26.26 -0.97 -19.85
C HIS A 65 -27.63 -0.24 -19.76
N GLY A 66 -27.68 1.06 -20.03
CA GLY A 66 -28.94 1.80 -20.11
C GLY A 66 -29.72 1.85 -18.81
N LYS A 67 -29.04 1.84 -17.65
CA LYS A 67 -29.62 1.82 -16.29
C LYS A 67 -30.41 0.55 -15.96
N ARG A 68 -30.15 -0.58 -16.64
CA ARG A 68 -30.69 -1.90 -16.23
C ARG A 68 -30.22 -2.24 -14.82
N HIS A 69 -31.08 -2.93 -14.08
CA HIS A 69 -30.71 -3.37 -12.73
C HIS A 69 -29.71 -4.52 -12.81
N PRO A 70 -28.60 -4.54 -12.02
CA PRO A 70 -27.60 -5.60 -12.08
C PRO A 70 -28.12 -7.02 -11.82
N ALA A 71 -29.22 -7.17 -11.08
CA ALA A 71 -29.87 -8.48 -10.91
C ALA A 71 -30.43 -9.06 -12.22
N ASP A 72 -30.69 -8.22 -13.22
CA ASP A 72 -31.22 -8.61 -14.53
C ASP A 72 -30.09 -8.73 -15.57
N MET A 73 -28.84 -8.70 -15.13
CA MET A 73 -27.64 -8.78 -15.97
C MET A 73 -26.73 -9.90 -15.49
N GLY A 74 -25.99 -10.51 -16.41
CA GLY A 74 -25.14 -11.66 -16.12
C GLY A 74 -23.73 -11.55 -16.69
N ALA A 75 -23.18 -12.72 -17.05
CA ALA A 75 -21.83 -12.88 -17.60
C ALA A 75 -21.59 -12.06 -18.86
N GLU A 76 -22.55 -12.09 -19.74
CA GLU A 76 -22.45 -11.44 -21.05
C GLU A 76 -22.32 -9.92 -20.89
N GLU A 77 -23.14 -9.32 -20.03
CA GLU A 77 -23.07 -7.89 -19.76
C GLU A 77 -21.75 -7.48 -19.08
N VAL A 78 -21.28 -8.30 -18.12
CA VAL A 78 -19.97 -8.06 -17.49
C VAL A 78 -18.85 -8.12 -18.52
N THR A 79 -18.85 -9.16 -19.37
CA THR A 79 -17.85 -9.34 -20.42
C THR A 79 -17.90 -8.20 -21.44
N ARG A 80 -19.09 -7.82 -21.90
CA ARG A 80 -19.30 -6.70 -22.83
C ARG A 80 -18.75 -5.38 -22.25
N PHE A 81 -19.04 -5.09 -20.99
CA PHE A 81 -18.51 -3.88 -20.33
C PHE A 81 -17.00 -3.90 -20.19
N LEU A 82 -16.41 -5.03 -19.77
CA LEU A 82 -14.96 -5.15 -19.63
C LEU A 82 -14.25 -5.06 -20.97
N SER A 83 -14.84 -5.63 -22.02
CA SER A 83 -14.32 -5.54 -23.39
C SER A 83 -14.38 -4.11 -23.93
N SER A 84 -15.50 -3.38 -23.70
CA SER A 84 -15.58 -1.97 -24.08
C SER A 84 -14.53 -1.10 -23.38
N LEU A 85 -14.24 -1.37 -22.10
CA LEU A 85 -13.18 -0.67 -21.40
C LEU A 85 -11.79 -0.93 -22.03
N ALA A 86 -11.55 -2.16 -22.50
CA ALA A 86 -10.26 -2.51 -23.12
C ALA A 86 -10.13 -1.96 -24.54
N VAL A 87 -11.16 -2.14 -25.38
CA VAL A 87 -11.14 -1.83 -26.82
C VAL A 87 -11.41 -0.35 -27.05
N GLU A 88 -12.57 0.13 -26.61
CA GLU A 88 -13.01 1.52 -26.85
C GLU A 88 -12.33 2.48 -25.85
N GLY A 89 -12.35 2.13 -24.56
CA GLY A 89 -11.78 2.95 -23.50
C GLY A 89 -10.26 2.91 -23.42
N ARG A 90 -9.60 1.98 -24.10
CA ARG A 90 -8.13 1.77 -24.11
C ARG A 90 -7.52 1.86 -22.70
N VAL A 91 -8.24 1.37 -21.68
CA VAL A 91 -7.76 1.42 -20.31
C VAL A 91 -6.63 0.41 -20.08
N SER A 92 -5.77 0.69 -19.10
CA SER A 92 -4.73 -0.28 -18.73
C SER A 92 -5.35 -1.54 -18.12
N SER A 93 -4.66 -2.68 -18.25
CA SER A 93 -5.05 -3.96 -17.63
C SER A 93 -5.29 -3.84 -16.12
N SER A 94 -4.54 -2.98 -15.44
CA SER A 94 -4.75 -2.69 -14.01
C SER A 94 -6.10 -2.01 -13.74
N THR A 95 -6.51 -1.10 -14.62
CA THR A 95 -7.80 -0.39 -14.53
C THR A 95 -8.96 -1.35 -14.82
N GLN A 96 -8.84 -2.18 -15.85
CA GLN A 96 -9.82 -3.21 -16.19
C GLN A 96 -9.99 -4.22 -15.05
N ASN A 97 -8.88 -4.71 -14.46
CA ASN A 97 -8.93 -5.60 -13.30
C ASN A 97 -9.53 -4.95 -12.05
N GLN A 98 -9.41 -3.62 -11.89
CA GLN A 98 -10.10 -2.90 -10.81
C GLN A 98 -11.61 -2.85 -11.06
N ALA A 99 -12.05 -2.62 -12.30
CA ALA A 99 -13.45 -2.68 -12.67
C ALA A 99 -14.03 -4.08 -12.42
N LEU A 100 -13.34 -5.13 -12.89
CA LEU A 100 -13.71 -6.52 -12.62
C LEU A 100 -13.86 -6.77 -11.12
N SER A 101 -12.88 -6.39 -10.30
CA SER A 101 -12.95 -6.58 -8.85
C SER A 101 -14.16 -5.87 -8.21
N ALA A 102 -14.58 -4.72 -8.74
CA ALA A 102 -15.78 -4.02 -8.27
C ALA A 102 -17.07 -4.74 -8.67
N LEU A 103 -17.12 -5.34 -9.86
CA LEU A 103 -18.27 -6.13 -10.33
C LEU A 103 -18.37 -7.48 -9.59
N LEU A 104 -17.25 -8.15 -9.35
CA LEU A 104 -17.20 -9.35 -8.50
C LEU A 104 -17.75 -9.06 -7.09
N PHE A 105 -17.40 -7.91 -6.54
CA PHE A 105 -17.94 -7.48 -5.25
C PHE A 105 -19.43 -7.14 -5.33
N LEU A 106 -19.89 -6.54 -6.41
CA LEU A 106 -21.31 -6.23 -6.61
C LEU A 106 -22.17 -7.49 -6.60
N TYR A 107 -21.82 -8.48 -7.41
CA TYR A 107 -22.61 -9.70 -7.56
C TYR A 107 -22.51 -10.59 -6.32
N GLY A 108 -21.33 -10.93 -5.84
CA GLY A 108 -21.15 -11.76 -4.65
C GLY A 108 -21.65 -11.05 -3.38
N PRO A 109 -20.80 -10.26 -2.69
CA PRO A 109 -21.17 -9.65 -1.42
C PRO A 109 -22.30 -8.62 -1.48
N GLY A 110 -22.53 -7.99 -2.65
CA GLY A 110 -23.52 -6.92 -2.82
C GLY A 110 -24.94 -7.44 -3.08
N LEU A 111 -25.09 -8.39 -3.97
CA LEU A 111 -26.37 -8.97 -4.40
C LEU A 111 -26.60 -10.40 -3.86
N GLY A 112 -25.55 -11.07 -3.36
CA GLY A 112 -25.65 -12.45 -2.89
C GLY A 112 -25.86 -13.47 -4.04
N VAL A 113 -25.46 -13.12 -5.26
CA VAL A 113 -25.58 -13.96 -6.44
C VAL A 113 -24.28 -14.71 -6.64
N GLU A 114 -24.30 -16.03 -6.60
CA GLU A 114 -23.19 -16.86 -7.03
C GLU A 114 -23.11 -16.84 -8.55
N LEU A 115 -21.96 -16.55 -9.06
CA LEU A 115 -21.69 -16.49 -10.49
C LEU A 115 -20.61 -17.55 -10.81
N PRO A 116 -21.00 -18.79 -11.11
CA PRO A 116 -20.06 -19.90 -11.35
C PRO A 116 -19.05 -19.61 -12.48
N TRP A 117 -19.46 -18.82 -13.46
CA TRP A 117 -18.66 -18.41 -14.63
C TRP A 117 -17.62 -17.29 -14.33
N LEU A 118 -17.61 -16.73 -13.12
CA LEU A 118 -16.62 -15.70 -12.76
C LEU A 118 -15.19 -16.23 -12.70
N ASP A 119 -15.02 -17.50 -12.45
CA ASP A 119 -13.70 -18.16 -12.45
C ASP A 119 -13.13 -18.28 -13.86
N GLU A 120 -13.98 -18.28 -14.89
CA GLU A 120 -13.60 -18.29 -16.30
C GLU A 120 -13.23 -16.91 -16.85
N LEU A 121 -13.57 -15.83 -16.14
CA LEU A 121 -13.21 -14.48 -16.56
C LEU A 121 -11.69 -14.28 -16.49
N VAL A 122 -11.05 -14.32 -17.65
CA VAL A 122 -9.61 -14.09 -17.79
C VAL A 122 -9.25 -12.70 -17.30
N ARG A 123 -8.54 -12.63 -16.21
CA ARG A 123 -7.96 -11.37 -15.73
C ARG A 123 -6.95 -10.87 -16.75
N ALA A 124 -7.08 -9.61 -17.15
CA ALA A 124 -6.11 -9.01 -18.05
C ALA A 124 -4.68 -9.14 -17.49
N THR A 125 -3.79 -9.72 -18.29
CA THR A 125 -2.38 -9.92 -17.93
C THR A 125 -1.73 -8.57 -17.67
N ARG A 126 -1.10 -8.42 -16.51
CA ARG A 126 -0.36 -7.20 -16.16
C ARG A 126 1.07 -7.33 -16.65
N PRO A 127 1.53 -6.45 -17.52
CA PRO A 127 2.95 -6.43 -17.87
C PRO A 127 3.77 -6.13 -16.61
N GLN A 128 4.75 -6.97 -16.31
CA GLN A 128 5.72 -6.70 -15.25
C GLN A 128 6.65 -5.59 -15.73
N ARG A 129 6.53 -4.42 -15.12
CA ARG A 129 7.46 -3.32 -15.35
C ARG A 129 8.46 -3.27 -14.21
N LEU A 130 9.73 -3.22 -14.53
CA LEU A 130 10.76 -2.97 -13.54
C LEU A 130 10.51 -1.61 -12.87
N PRO A 131 10.68 -1.51 -11.54
CA PRO A 131 10.53 -0.25 -10.84
C PRO A 131 11.62 0.73 -11.30
N VAL A 132 11.23 1.99 -11.43
CA VAL A 132 12.20 3.07 -11.65
C VAL A 132 12.98 3.28 -10.37
N VAL A 133 14.30 3.19 -10.46
CA VAL A 133 15.26 3.46 -9.37
C VAL A 133 16.11 4.66 -9.76
N LEU A 134 16.27 5.59 -8.84
CA LEU A 134 17.18 6.73 -8.96
C LEU A 134 18.55 6.35 -8.40
N SER A 135 19.63 6.86 -8.99
CA SER A 135 20.95 6.78 -8.37
C SER A 135 21.00 7.65 -7.10
N ARG A 136 22.05 7.49 -6.29
CA ARG A 136 22.23 8.31 -5.08
C ARG A 136 22.36 9.79 -5.40
N GLU A 137 23.03 10.12 -6.51
CA GLU A 137 23.21 11.47 -7.04
C GLU A 137 21.88 12.05 -7.53
N GLU A 138 21.09 11.28 -8.28
CA GLU A 138 19.76 11.68 -8.73
C GLU A 138 18.81 11.93 -7.55
N VAL A 139 18.82 11.06 -6.54
CA VAL A 139 18.04 11.25 -5.29
C VAL A 139 18.48 12.56 -4.62
N ARG A 140 19.78 12.78 -4.46
CA ARG A 140 20.33 14.00 -3.85
C ARG A 140 19.89 15.24 -4.61
N ALA A 141 19.97 15.23 -5.93
CA ALA A 141 19.58 16.35 -6.77
C ALA A 141 18.09 16.71 -6.59
N VAL A 142 17.20 15.72 -6.63
CA VAL A 142 15.75 15.95 -6.43
C VAL A 142 15.46 16.43 -5.01
N LEU A 143 16.13 15.88 -3.98
CA LEU A 143 15.97 16.33 -2.60
C LEU A 143 16.44 17.77 -2.41
N LEU A 144 17.48 18.24 -3.13
CA LEU A 144 17.97 19.61 -3.08
C LEU A 144 17.01 20.59 -3.77
N ALA A 145 16.35 20.20 -4.84
CA ALA A 145 15.35 21.00 -5.54
C ALA A 145 14.06 21.19 -4.70
N LEU A 146 13.73 20.24 -3.82
CA LEU A 146 12.60 20.35 -2.91
C LEU A 146 12.91 21.31 -1.74
N ARG A 147 11.87 21.99 -1.20
CA ARG A 147 12.01 22.97 -0.10
C ARG A 147 11.04 22.64 1.06
N GLY A 148 11.36 23.18 2.23
CA GLY A 148 10.49 23.18 3.40
C GLY A 148 9.95 21.79 3.79
N THR A 149 8.65 21.71 4.05
CA THR A 149 7.97 20.48 4.47
C THR A 149 8.05 19.38 3.41
N GLN A 150 7.98 19.73 2.13
CA GLN A 150 8.05 18.75 1.03
C GLN A 150 9.41 18.06 0.96
N ARG A 151 10.50 18.83 1.16
CA ARG A 151 11.85 18.26 1.26
C ARG A 151 11.97 17.30 2.43
N LEU A 152 11.46 17.70 3.61
CA LEU A 152 11.49 16.86 4.81
C LEU A 152 10.73 15.55 4.62
N MET A 153 9.54 15.62 4.00
CA MET A 153 8.77 14.42 3.65
C MET A 153 9.52 13.53 2.65
N ALA A 154 10.13 14.11 1.60
CA ALA A 154 10.88 13.33 0.61
C ALA A 154 12.10 12.63 1.24
N VAL A 155 12.79 13.29 2.16
CA VAL A 155 13.88 12.68 2.92
C VAL A 155 13.38 11.47 3.73
N LEU A 156 12.19 11.54 4.33
CA LEU A 156 11.60 10.40 5.04
C LEU A 156 11.11 9.29 4.08
N LEU A 157 10.58 9.65 2.90
CA LEU A 157 10.21 8.66 1.89
C LEU A 157 11.41 7.84 1.43
N TYR A 158 12.56 8.49 1.23
CA TYR A 158 13.81 7.83 0.84
C TYR A 158 14.52 7.21 2.05
N GLY A 159 14.72 7.95 3.13
CA GLY A 159 15.57 7.52 4.24
C GLY A 159 14.93 6.50 5.20
N ALA A 160 13.57 6.41 5.22
CA ALA A 160 12.83 5.46 6.04
C ALA A 160 11.97 4.48 5.21
N GLY A 161 12.00 4.60 3.90
CA GLY A 161 11.23 3.76 2.99
C GLY A 161 9.71 3.85 3.15
N LEU A 162 9.19 4.97 3.64
CA LEU A 162 7.76 5.16 3.88
C LEU A 162 6.95 5.24 2.58
N ARG A 163 5.71 4.75 2.61
CA ARG A 163 4.73 5.08 1.58
C ARG A 163 4.26 6.53 1.76
N LEU A 164 3.88 7.21 0.68
CA LEU A 164 3.44 8.61 0.75
C LEU A 164 2.36 8.86 1.80
N LEU A 165 1.33 8.02 1.86
CA LEU A 165 0.25 8.17 2.84
C LEU A 165 0.69 7.78 4.27
N GLU A 166 1.63 6.87 4.43
CA GLU A 166 2.23 6.56 5.73
C GLU A 166 2.97 7.79 6.25
N CYS A 167 3.83 8.39 5.42
CA CYS A 167 4.53 9.62 5.77
C CYS A 167 3.56 10.79 6.08
N ALA A 168 2.56 11.02 5.23
CA ALA A 168 1.60 12.11 5.45
C ALA A 168 0.76 11.92 6.72
N ARG A 169 0.50 10.67 7.13
CA ARG A 169 -0.32 10.31 8.29
C ARG A 169 0.49 10.03 9.55
N LEU A 170 1.79 10.31 9.55
CA LEU A 170 2.60 10.20 10.75
C LEU A 170 2.04 11.11 11.85
N ARG A 171 1.94 10.58 13.07
CA ARG A 171 1.61 11.33 14.26
C ARG A 171 2.85 11.60 15.10
N VAL A 172 2.79 12.61 15.93
CA VAL A 172 3.90 12.99 16.79
C VAL A 172 4.38 11.80 17.62
N LYS A 173 3.46 11.04 18.22
CA LYS A 173 3.75 9.85 19.03
C LYS A 173 4.36 8.67 18.27
N ASP A 174 4.35 8.70 16.95
CA ASP A 174 4.87 7.62 16.13
C ASP A 174 6.34 7.83 15.76
N VAL A 175 6.94 8.94 16.21
CA VAL A 175 8.35 9.28 15.97
C VAL A 175 9.11 9.21 17.28
N ASP A 176 10.04 8.25 17.36
CA ASP A 176 10.94 8.08 18.51
C ASP A 176 12.33 8.58 18.14
N PHE A 177 12.73 9.70 18.73
CA PHE A 177 14.04 10.32 18.53
C PHE A 177 15.14 9.67 19.38
N VAL A 178 14.78 8.94 20.44
CA VAL A 178 15.75 8.27 21.31
C VAL A 178 16.18 6.95 20.67
N ALA A 179 15.21 6.15 20.24
CA ALA A 179 15.46 4.89 19.58
C ALA A 179 15.79 5.05 18.07
N ASN A 180 15.69 6.26 17.51
CA ASN A 180 15.82 6.53 16.07
C ASN A 180 14.87 5.66 15.22
N GLN A 181 13.61 5.61 15.61
CA GLN A 181 12.60 4.75 14.99
C GLN A 181 11.32 5.51 14.64
N ILE A 182 10.62 4.99 13.64
CA ILE A 182 9.28 5.43 13.24
C ILE A 182 8.35 4.22 13.32
N VAL A 183 7.27 4.34 14.07
CA VAL A 183 6.19 3.36 14.12
C VAL A 183 5.17 3.68 13.04
N VAL A 184 5.08 2.84 12.02
CA VAL A 184 4.06 2.97 10.96
C VAL A 184 2.85 2.16 11.37
N ARG A 185 1.76 2.87 11.71
CA ARG A 185 0.50 2.24 12.13
C ARG A 185 -0.43 2.01 10.97
N SER A 186 -1.20 0.91 11.05
CA SER A 186 -2.21 0.54 10.06
C SER A 186 -1.70 0.63 8.62
N GLY A 187 -0.53 0.05 8.35
CA GLY A 187 0.05 -0.08 7.02
C GLY A 187 -0.89 -0.86 6.07
N LYS A 188 -0.46 -1.09 4.83
CA LYS A 188 -1.25 -1.90 3.89
C LYS A 188 -1.51 -3.30 4.47
N GLY A 189 -2.78 -3.62 4.78
CA GLY A 189 -3.19 -4.87 5.43
C GLY A 189 -3.29 -4.78 6.95
N ASP A 190 -3.42 -3.56 7.51
CA ASP A 190 -3.68 -3.25 8.92
C ASP A 190 -2.64 -3.82 9.90
N ARG A 191 -1.37 -3.83 9.49
CA ARG A 191 -0.25 -4.24 10.34
C ARG A 191 0.65 -3.06 10.66
N ASP A 192 1.00 -2.95 11.92
CA ASP A 192 2.01 -2.02 12.39
C ASP A 192 3.41 -2.57 12.05
N ARG A 193 4.34 -1.67 11.80
CA ARG A 193 5.76 -2.00 11.67
C ARG A 193 6.61 -0.87 12.21
N VAL A 194 7.82 -1.20 12.56
CA VAL A 194 8.86 -0.23 12.88
C VAL A 194 9.78 -0.06 11.68
N THR A 195 10.20 1.16 11.40
CA THR A 195 11.24 1.46 10.43
C THR A 195 12.20 2.48 11.02
N LEU A 196 13.35 2.66 10.40
CA LEU A 196 14.39 3.57 10.89
C LEU A 196 13.99 5.04 10.72
N LEU A 197 14.37 5.88 11.66
CA LEU A 197 14.41 7.34 11.55
C LEU A 197 15.87 7.74 11.26
N PRO A 198 16.19 8.27 10.07
CA PRO A 198 17.56 8.64 9.77
C PRO A 198 18.07 9.73 10.71
N ALA A 199 19.21 9.51 11.37
CA ALA A 199 19.77 10.46 12.34
C ALA A 199 19.98 11.85 11.71
N ALA A 200 20.40 11.89 10.45
CA ALA A 200 20.61 13.14 9.71
C ALA A 200 19.36 14.03 9.56
N VAL A 201 18.15 13.45 9.68
CA VAL A 201 16.90 14.20 9.57
C VAL A 201 16.41 14.72 10.93
N CYS A 202 16.86 14.15 12.03
CA CYS A 202 16.36 14.45 13.37
C CYS A 202 16.36 15.95 13.70
N PRO A 203 17.44 16.72 13.50
CA PRO A 203 17.46 18.15 13.85
C PRO A 203 16.44 18.96 13.01
N ALA A 204 16.27 18.62 11.73
CA ALA A 204 15.31 19.29 10.86
C ALA A 204 13.86 18.94 11.23
N LEU A 205 13.62 17.68 11.59
CA LEU A 205 12.30 17.20 12.01
C LEU A 205 11.89 17.78 13.37
N GLN A 206 12.81 17.89 14.32
CA GLN A 206 12.57 18.53 15.62
C GLN A 206 12.19 20.01 15.45
N ARG A 207 12.94 20.77 14.65
CA ARG A 207 12.59 22.16 14.31
C ARG A 207 11.23 22.28 13.61
N HIS A 208 10.90 21.32 12.77
CA HIS A 208 9.59 21.27 12.13
C HIS A 208 8.49 21.02 13.16
N LEU A 209 8.66 20.04 14.06
CA LEU A 209 7.70 19.75 15.13
C LEU A 209 7.49 20.90 16.09
N ALA A 210 8.54 21.66 16.43
CA ALA A 210 8.40 22.87 17.22
C ALA A 210 7.45 23.89 16.56
N ARG A 211 7.58 24.11 15.23
CA ARG A 211 6.65 24.97 14.48
C ARG A 211 5.22 24.43 14.46
N VAL A 212 5.09 23.11 14.28
CA VAL A 212 3.77 22.46 14.29
C VAL A 212 3.12 22.57 15.66
N ARG A 213 3.90 22.48 16.75
CA ARG A 213 3.41 22.66 18.12
C ARG A 213 2.90 24.07 18.34
N THR A 214 3.64 25.09 17.93
CA THR A 214 3.18 26.48 17.99
C THR A 214 1.90 26.71 17.19
N GLN A 215 1.76 26.06 16.02
CA GLN A 215 0.52 26.10 15.23
C GLN A 215 -0.63 25.42 15.97
N HIS A 216 -0.40 24.25 16.56
CA HIS A 216 -1.39 23.52 17.34
C HIS A 216 -1.88 24.32 18.54
N GLU A 217 -0.99 24.96 19.27
CA GLU A 217 -1.33 25.83 20.41
C GLU A 217 -2.19 27.04 19.98
N ARG A 218 -1.92 27.63 18.80
CA ARG A 218 -2.80 28.66 18.23
C ARG A 218 -4.17 28.11 17.86
N ASP A 219 -4.22 26.92 17.28
CA ASP A 219 -5.47 26.24 16.92
C ASP A 219 -6.32 25.98 18.17
N LEU A 220 -5.70 25.51 19.27
CA LEU A 220 -6.38 25.28 20.54
C LEU A 220 -6.98 26.56 21.11
N ARG A 221 -6.25 27.66 21.10
CA ARG A 221 -6.75 28.98 21.53
C ARG A 221 -7.90 29.50 20.67
N GLY A 222 -7.91 29.14 19.38
CA GLY A 222 -9.00 29.47 18.44
C GLY A 222 -10.16 28.48 18.42
N GLY A 223 -10.28 27.58 19.42
CA GLY A 223 -11.36 26.58 19.48
C GLY A 223 -11.25 25.43 18.47
N ALA A 224 -10.07 25.28 17.84
CA ALA A 224 -9.75 24.19 16.91
C ALA A 224 -8.80 23.17 17.58
N GLY A 225 -7.83 22.64 16.85
CA GLY A 225 -6.79 21.75 17.39
C GLY A 225 -7.18 20.28 17.39
N TRP A 226 -8.32 19.93 16.84
CA TRP A 226 -8.78 18.56 16.69
C TRP A 226 -8.18 17.87 15.47
N VAL A 227 -7.89 16.58 15.62
CA VAL A 227 -7.55 15.68 14.51
C VAL A 227 -8.53 14.49 14.51
N GLU A 228 -8.70 13.85 13.35
CA GLU A 228 -9.46 12.61 13.25
C GLU A 228 -8.66 11.49 13.94
N LEU A 229 -9.28 10.79 14.87
CA LEU A 229 -8.71 9.61 15.51
C LEU A 229 -9.10 8.34 14.74
N PRO A 230 -8.27 7.29 14.78
CA PRO A 230 -8.60 6.02 14.13
C PRO A 230 -9.72 5.29 14.87
N HIS A 231 -10.61 4.66 14.09
CA HIS A 231 -11.68 3.77 14.58
C HIS A 231 -12.54 4.37 15.72
N ALA A 232 -12.76 3.57 16.78
CA ALA A 232 -13.60 3.94 17.91
C ALA A 232 -12.84 4.73 19.01
N LEU A 233 -11.56 5.08 18.79
CA LEU A 233 -10.75 5.76 19.80
C LEU A 233 -11.35 7.10 20.24
N ALA A 234 -12.03 7.82 19.35
CA ALA A 234 -12.71 9.06 19.70
C ALA A 234 -13.84 8.86 20.72
N ARG A 235 -14.44 7.67 20.81
CA ARG A 235 -15.45 7.33 21.83
C ARG A 235 -14.80 6.93 23.16
N LYS A 236 -13.68 6.20 23.08
CA LYS A 236 -12.95 5.76 24.28
C LYS A 236 -12.17 6.90 24.94
N TYR A 237 -11.61 7.79 24.14
CA TYR A 237 -10.79 8.93 24.58
C TYR A 237 -11.28 10.19 23.87
N PRO A 238 -12.36 10.85 24.38
CA PRO A 238 -13.00 11.98 23.70
C PRO A 238 -12.06 13.12 23.35
N ASP A 239 -11.15 13.48 24.25
CA ASP A 239 -10.24 14.61 24.12
C ASP A 239 -8.90 14.31 23.43
N ALA A 240 -8.58 13.02 23.24
CA ALA A 240 -7.30 12.61 22.65
C ALA A 240 -7.04 13.26 21.27
N GLY A 241 -8.11 13.61 20.53
CA GLY A 241 -7.98 14.33 19.26
C GLY A 241 -7.35 15.73 19.38
N ARG A 242 -7.32 16.33 20.58
CA ARG A 242 -6.69 17.64 20.87
C ARG A 242 -5.30 17.50 21.47
N GLU A 243 -4.93 16.33 21.93
CA GLU A 243 -3.64 16.10 22.56
C GLU A 243 -2.49 16.15 21.55
N TRP A 244 -1.34 16.66 21.97
CA TRP A 244 -0.15 16.79 21.16
C TRP A 244 0.33 15.46 20.55
N PRO A 245 0.40 14.34 21.27
CA PRO A 245 0.87 13.07 20.70
C PRO A 245 0.07 12.60 19.50
N TRP A 246 -1.21 12.96 19.40
CA TRP A 246 -2.09 12.58 18.31
C TRP A 246 -2.05 13.50 17.10
N GLN A 247 -1.41 14.66 17.21
CA GLN A 247 -1.31 15.60 16.11
C GLN A 247 -0.51 15.03 14.94
N TRP A 248 -0.80 15.54 13.75
CA TRP A 248 -0.05 15.15 12.56
C TRP A 248 1.34 15.76 12.56
N VAL A 249 2.37 14.98 12.20
CA VAL A 249 3.72 15.52 11.94
C VAL A 249 3.68 16.50 10.77
N PHE A 250 2.85 16.22 9.75
CA PHE A 250 2.69 17.06 8.58
C PHE A 250 1.24 17.53 8.44
N PRO A 251 0.79 18.53 9.20
CA PRO A 251 -0.57 19.05 9.17
C PRO A 251 -0.83 19.83 7.87
N ALA A 252 -2.08 19.83 7.45
CA ALA A 252 -2.56 20.70 6.38
C ALA A 252 -2.59 22.17 6.85
N THR A 253 -2.50 23.12 5.91
CA THR A 253 -2.54 24.56 6.21
C THR A 253 -3.93 25.02 6.68
N ARG A 254 -5.00 24.41 6.19
CA ARG A 254 -6.38 24.77 6.49
C ARG A 254 -7.02 23.83 7.50
N THR A 255 -7.93 24.36 8.33
CA THR A 255 -8.85 23.59 9.16
C THR A 255 -10.17 23.39 8.43
N TYR A 256 -10.97 22.42 8.87
CA TYR A 256 -12.33 22.17 8.40
C TYR A 256 -13.24 21.85 9.59
N ILE A 257 -14.54 22.07 9.44
CA ILE A 257 -15.54 21.66 10.42
C ILE A 257 -16.02 20.26 10.07
N ASP A 258 -15.85 19.31 10.97
CA ASP A 258 -16.41 17.97 10.82
C ASP A 258 -17.93 18.04 11.06
N ARG A 259 -18.70 17.72 10.01
CA ARG A 259 -20.15 17.82 10.02
C ARG A 259 -20.84 16.89 11.06
N THR A 260 -20.15 15.81 11.46
CA THR A 260 -20.72 14.83 12.41
C THR A 260 -20.53 15.27 13.85
N SER A 261 -19.36 15.79 14.21
CA SER A 261 -19.02 16.18 15.57
C SER A 261 -19.07 17.68 15.82
N GLY A 262 -19.16 18.51 14.78
CA GLY A 262 -19.04 19.97 14.88
C GLY A 262 -17.62 20.47 15.17
N HIS A 263 -16.67 19.58 15.45
CA HIS A 263 -15.33 19.97 15.80
C HIS A 263 -14.56 20.59 14.61
N ARG A 264 -13.83 21.68 14.90
CA ARG A 264 -12.90 22.26 13.93
C ARG A 264 -11.59 21.46 13.94
N ARG A 265 -11.43 20.65 12.90
CA ARG A 265 -10.31 19.70 12.73
C ARG A 265 -9.26 20.18 11.75
N ARG A 266 -8.03 19.71 11.94
CA ARG A 266 -6.94 19.82 10.97
C ARG A 266 -6.63 18.44 10.40
N HIS A 267 -6.60 18.35 9.05
CA HIS A 267 -6.20 17.13 8.36
C HIS A 267 -4.67 17.07 8.21
N HIS A 268 -4.14 15.90 7.82
CA HIS A 268 -2.76 15.82 7.37
C HIS A 268 -2.57 16.49 6.01
N LEU A 269 -1.33 16.79 5.63
CA LEU A 269 -1.01 17.33 4.31
C LEU A 269 -1.53 16.41 3.21
N HIS A 270 -2.25 16.98 2.24
CA HIS A 270 -2.86 16.17 1.18
C HIS A 270 -1.79 15.63 0.23
N GLU A 271 -1.92 14.36 -0.15
CA GLU A 271 -0.96 13.64 -1.00
C GLU A 271 -0.63 14.33 -2.33
N THR A 272 -1.59 15.08 -2.89
CA THR A 272 -1.39 15.78 -4.16
C THR A 272 -0.35 16.90 -4.07
N VAL A 273 -0.22 17.54 -2.90
CA VAL A 273 0.80 18.58 -2.68
C VAL A 273 2.19 17.98 -2.86
N MET A 274 2.43 16.83 -2.21
CA MET A 274 3.71 16.14 -2.30
C MET A 274 3.98 15.61 -3.69
N ARG A 275 2.96 15.01 -4.35
CA ARG A 275 3.08 14.51 -5.73
C ARG A 275 3.47 15.62 -6.71
N ARG A 276 2.81 16.78 -6.62
CA ARG A 276 3.12 17.95 -7.47
C ARG A 276 4.53 18.45 -7.22
N ALA A 277 4.93 18.58 -5.96
CA ALA A 277 6.27 19.05 -5.60
C ALA A 277 7.37 18.11 -6.13
N VAL A 278 7.22 16.79 -5.97
CA VAL A 278 8.20 15.83 -6.51
C VAL A 278 8.24 15.89 -8.03
N HIS A 279 7.08 15.93 -8.70
CA HIS A 279 7.02 16.03 -10.15
C HIS A 279 7.69 17.30 -10.68
N GLN A 280 7.50 18.43 -9.99
CA GLN A 280 8.17 19.69 -10.32
C GLN A 280 9.68 19.60 -10.11
N ALA A 281 10.14 19.10 -8.97
CA ALA A 281 11.57 18.94 -8.66
C ALA A 281 12.27 18.02 -9.68
N VAL A 282 11.64 16.93 -10.10
CA VAL A 282 12.17 16.02 -11.14
C VAL A 282 12.37 16.75 -12.46
N ARG A 283 11.43 17.63 -12.84
CA ARG A 283 11.55 18.46 -14.06
C ARG A 283 12.64 19.51 -13.94
N GLU A 284 12.72 20.20 -12.79
CA GLU A 284 13.74 21.22 -12.51
C GLU A 284 15.17 20.65 -12.59
N VAL A 285 15.34 19.39 -12.15
CA VAL A 285 16.64 18.71 -12.21
C VAL A 285 16.93 18.12 -13.61
N GLY A 286 15.95 18.11 -14.51
CA GLY A 286 16.12 17.58 -15.87
C GLY A 286 16.25 16.06 -15.94
N LEU A 287 15.69 15.30 -14.96
CA LEU A 287 15.76 13.84 -15.00
C LEU A 287 14.87 13.27 -16.10
N SER A 288 15.45 12.41 -16.94
CA SER A 288 14.70 11.64 -17.95
C SER A 288 13.85 10.51 -17.38
N LYS A 289 14.20 10.03 -16.18
CA LYS A 289 13.47 8.96 -15.48
C LYS A 289 12.15 9.48 -14.91
N PRO A 290 11.00 8.78 -15.13
CA PRO A 290 9.71 9.19 -14.58
C PRO A 290 9.65 8.92 -13.07
N ALA A 291 10.25 9.77 -12.26
CA ALA A 291 10.30 9.62 -10.83
C ALA A 291 9.03 10.14 -10.13
N SER A 292 8.65 9.48 -9.05
CA SER A 292 7.48 9.76 -8.23
C SER A 292 7.80 9.59 -6.74
N CYS A 293 6.84 9.89 -5.86
CA CYS A 293 7.02 9.61 -4.42
C CYS A 293 7.32 8.13 -4.13
N HIS A 294 6.82 7.21 -4.96
CA HIS A 294 7.11 5.77 -4.81
C HIS A 294 8.53 5.41 -5.24
N THR A 295 9.09 6.16 -6.18
CA THR A 295 10.46 5.97 -6.65
C THR A 295 11.48 6.15 -5.53
N PHE A 296 11.28 7.08 -4.60
CA PHE A 296 12.13 7.20 -3.42
C PHE A 296 12.18 5.92 -2.57
N ARG A 297 11.02 5.30 -2.36
CA ARG A 297 10.94 4.04 -1.64
C ARG A 297 11.56 2.86 -2.42
N HIS A 298 11.43 2.85 -3.74
CA HIS A 298 12.11 1.87 -4.58
C HIS A 298 13.63 2.04 -4.50
N SER A 299 14.12 3.28 -4.60
CA SER A 299 15.53 3.59 -4.46
C SER A 299 16.08 3.26 -3.06
N PHE A 300 15.32 3.51 -1.99
CA PHE A 300 15.67 3.07 -0.63
C PHE A 300 15.88 1.57 -0.56
N ALA A 301 14.93 0.77 -1.07
CA ALA A 301 15.03 -0.68 -1.04
C ALA A 301 16.22 -1.19 -1.83
N THR A 302 16.42 -0.64 -3.03
CA THR A 302 17.54 -1.02 -3.91
C THR A 302 18.88 -0.67 -3.27
N HIS A 303 19.02 0.56 -2.75
CA HIS A 303 20.29 1.00 -2.17
C HIS A 303 20.66 0.24 -0.89
N LEU A 304 19.67 -0.18 -0.09
CA LEU A 304 19.95 -1.06 1.06
C LEU A 304 20.49 -2.42 0.60
N LEU A 305 19.91 -3.00 -0.45
CA LEU A 305 20.41 -4.27 -0.99
C LEU A 305 21.80 -4.09 -1.61
N GLU A 306 22.09 -2.97 -2.27
CA GLU A 306 23.42 -2.61 -2.79
C GLU A 306 24.45 -2.46 -1.67
N ASP A 307 24.03 -1.93 -0.50
CA ASP A 307 24.85 -1.80 0.70
C ASP A 307 25.02 -3.12 1.45
N GLY A 308 24.48 -4.23 0.94
CA GLY A 308 24.67 -5.59 1.47
C GLY A 308 23.65 -6.01 2.54
N TYR A 309 22.61 -5.21 2.81
CA TYR A 309 21.54 -5.64 3.72
C TYR A 309 20.74 -6.79 3.09
N ASP A 310 20.38 -7.76 3.91
CA ASP A 310 19.62 -8.92 3.45
C ASP A 310 18.17 -8.56 3.08
N ILE A 311 17.58 -9.38 2.20
CA ILE A 311 16.24 -9.13 1.64
C ILE A 311 15.13 -9.21 2.69
N ARG A 312 15.31 -9.96 3.78
CA ARG A 312 14.31 -10.06 4.87
C ARG A 312 14.30 -8.78 5.68
N THR A 313 15.45 -8.25 6.03
CA THR A 313 15.57 -6.93 6.68
C THR A 313 14.89 -5.84 5.82
N VAL A 314 15.14 -5.83 4.52
CA VAL A 314 14.48 -4.87 3.61
C VAL A 314 12.96 -5.12 3.54
N GLN A 315 12.52 -6.38 3.51
CA GLN A 315 11.11 -6.75 3.54
C GLN A 315 10.40 -6.22 4.80
N GLU A 316 11.01 -6.39 5.96
CA GLU A 316 10.46 -5.95 7.26
C GLU A 316 10.36 -4.42 7.33
N LEU A 317 11.43 -3.70 7.01
CA LEU A 317 11.45 -2.24 6.96
C LEU A 317 10.37 -1.69 6.02
N LEU A 318 10.17 -2.33 4.87
CA LEU A 318 9.14 -1.96 3.92
C LEU A 318 7.73 -2.41 4.34
N GLY A 319 7.59 -3.42 5.20
CA GLY A 319 6.32 -4.03 5.56
C GLY A 319 5.63 -4.70 4.36
N HIS A 320 6.36 -5.53 3.63
CA HIS A 320 5.80 -6.36 2.58
C HIS A 320 5.35 -7.72 3.15
N ARG A 321 4.07 -8.07 2.96
CA ARG A 321 3.52 -9.36 3.42
C ARG A 321 4.18 -10.54 2.72
N ASP A 322 4.48 -10.39 1.44
CA ASP A 322 5.05 -11.40 0.57
C ASP A 322 6.44 -10.94 0.12
N VAL A 323 7.43 -11.78 0.33
CA VAL A 323 8.81 -11.54 -0.10
C VAL A 323 8.90 -11.32 -1.60
N ARG A 324 8.01 -11.92 -2.40
CA ARG A 324 7.93 -11.70 -3.85
C ARG A 324 7.81 -10.22 -4.21
N THR A 325 7.14 -9.42 -3.36
CA THR A 325 7.07 -7.96 -3.54
C THR A 325 8.42 -7.28 -3.33
N THR A 326 9.32 -7.87 -2.53
CA THR A 326 10.68 -7.35 -2.30
C THR A 326 11.66 -7.91 -3.32
N MET A 327 11.42 -9.13 -3.83
CA MET A 327 12.23 -9.75 -4.89
C MET A 327 12.30 -8.93 -6.18
N ILE A 328 11.34 -8.02 -6.42
CA ILE A 328 11.41 -7.11 -7.56
C ILE A 328 12.66 -6.20 -7.56
N TYR A 329 13.33 -6.04 -6.42
CA TYR A 329 14.55 -5.24 -6.29
C TYR A 329 15.82 -6.05 -6.53
N THR A 330 15.75 -7.38 -6.53
CA THR A 330 16.94 -8.24 -6.66
C THR A 330 17.55 -8.22 -8.07
N HIS A 331 16.77 -7.74 -9.07
CA HIS A 331 17.32 -7.57 -10.43
C HIS A 331 18.50 -6.59 -10.48
N VAL A 332 18.60 -5.68 -9.50
CA VAL A 332 19.73 -4.74 -9.40
C VAL A 332 20.96 -5.42 -8.82
N LEU A 333 20.78 -6.43 -7.97
CA LEU A 333 21.85 -7.25 -7.42
C LEU A 333 22.43 -8.25 -8.44
N ASN A 334 21.66 -8.54 -9.50
CA ASN A 334 22.10 -9.43 -10.57
C ASN A 334 23.15 -8.71 -11.46
N ARG A 335 24.35 -8.54 -10.89
CA ARG A 335 25.55 -8.17 -11.67
C ARG A 335 25.98 -9.30 -12.61
N GLY A 336 25.10 -10.29 -12.84
CA GLY A 336 25.41 -11.50 -13.58
C GLY A 336 26.39 -12.42 -12.81
N PRO A 337 26.78 -13.56 -13.39
CA PRO A 337 27.77 -14.45 -12.81
C PRO A 337 29.11 -13.76 -12.51
N ALA A 338 29.47 -12.72 -13.29
CA ALA A 338 30.68 -11.92 -13.13
C ALA A 338 30.68 -11.01 -11.86
N GLY A 339 29.53 -10.82 -11.21
CA GLY A 339 29.42 -10.01 -9.98
C GLY A 339 29.50 -10.82 -8.68
N VAL A 340 29.52 -12.13 -8.77
CA VAL A 340 29.65 -13.03 -7.64
C VAL A 340 31.12 -13.37 -7.44
N ARG A 341 31.70 -13.01 -6.30
CA ARG A 341 33.05 -13.49 -5.95
C ARG A 341 32.94 -14.93 -5.49
N SER A 342 33.82 -15.78 -6.03
CA SER A 342 33.92 -17.16 -5.57
C SER A 342 34.29 -17.18 -4.08
N PRO A 343 33.72 -18.08 -3.25
CA PRO A 343 34.19 -18.29 -1.91
C PRO A 343 35.70 -18.61 -1.83
N LEU A 344 36.25 -19.21 -2.91
CA LEU A 344 37.66 -19.51 -3.03
C LEU A 344 38.53 -18.24 -3.12
N ASP A 345 38.03 -17.17 -3.76
CA ASP A 345 38.75 -15.91 -3.88
C ASP A 345 38.88 -15.19 -2.54
N GLY A 346 37.97 -15.47 -1.59
CA GLY A 346 38.01 -15.00 -0.21
C GLY A 346 39.08 -15.71 0.63
N LEU A 347 39.42 -16.95 0.32
CA LEU A 347 40.45 -17.72 0.98
C LEU A 347 41.87 -17.30 0.58
N ALA A 348 42.04 -16.75 -0.63
CA ALA A 348 43.32 -16.27 -1.14
C ALA A 348 43.76 -14.95 -0.50
N GLY A 349 42.88 -14.21 0.20
CA GLY A 349 43.16 -12.90 0.81
C GLY A 349 43.60 -12.92 2.28
N SER A 350 43.44 -14.01 3.01
CA SER A 350 43.69 -14.09 4.48
C SER A 350 44.81 -14.99 4.93
N GLY A 351 45.82 -15.17 4.10
CA GLY A 351 47.07 -15.91 4.46
C GLY A 351 47.47 -16.87 3.37
N GLY A 352 48.42 -16.48 2.63
CA GLY A 352 49.42 -17.24 1.86
C GLY A 352 49.12 -18.66 1.36
N MET A 353 47.91 -19.04 1.03
CA MET A 353 47.67 -20.32 0.37
C MET A 353 47.87 -20.13 -1.15
N GLN A 354 49.07 -20.44 -1.62
CA GLN A 354 49.32 -20.60 -3.03
C GLN A 354 48.42 -21.72 -3.57
N VAL A 355 47.38 -21.34 -4.33
CA VAL A 355 46.66 -22.34 -5.10
C VAL A 355 47.65 -22.96 -6.07
N PRO A 356 47.85 -24.29 -6.08
CA PRO A 356 48.74 -24.93 -7.03
C PRO A 356 48.28 -24.52 -8.45
N LYS A 357 49.23 -24.01 -9.25
CA LYS A 357 48.96 -23.80 -10.67
C LYS A 357 48.48 -25.14 -11.21
N LEU A 358 47.22 -25.21 -11.62
CA LEU A 358 46.75 -26.34 -12.42
C LEU A 358 47.57 -26.29 -13.72
N VAL A 359 48.57 -27.16 -13.73
CA VAL A 359 49.34 -27.41 -14.95
C VAL A 359 48.32 -27.86 -15.99
N GLY A 360 48.18 -27.10 -17.06
CA GLY A 360 47.30 -27.47 -18.17
C GLY A 360 47.68 -28.87 -18.65
N PRO A 361 46.76 -29.64 -19.19
CA PRO A 361 47.03 -30.97 -19.65
C PRO A 361 48.14 -30.90 -20.73
N GLU A 362 49.28 -31.43 -20.34
CA GLU A 362 50.36 -31.77 -21.28
C GLU A 362 49.70 -32.53 -22.42
N THR A 363 49.93 -32.11 -23.63
CA THR A 363 49.39 -32.72 -24.86
C THR A 363 49.80 -34.19 -24.93
N ALA A 364 49.01 -35.06 -24.35
CA ALA A 364 49.10 -36.50 -24.58
C ALA A 364 48.82 -36.75 -26.07
N ARG A 365 49.86 -37.05 -26.83
CA ARG A 365 49.73 -37.56 -28.19
C ARG A 365 49.03 -38.90 -28.14
N TYR A 366 47.75 -38.93 -28.51
CA TYR A 366 47.03 -40.18 -28.77
C TYR A 366 47.55 -40.83 -30.05
N PRO A 367 47.85 -42.10 -30.07
CA PRO A 367 48.20 -42.84 -31.30
C PRO A 367 46.95 -42.89 -32.21
N ALA A 368 47.22 -42.64 -33.52
CA ALA A 368 46.22 -42.69 -34.57
C ALA A 368 45.66 -44.12 -34.67
N GLY A 369 44.35 -44.29 -34.46
CA GLY A 369 43.67 -45.51 -34.81
C GLY A 369 42.55 -45.93 -33.87
N THR A 370 41.47 -45.18 -33.80
CA THR A 370 40.18 -45.79 -33.40
C THR A 370 39.01 -45.02 -34.03
N ARG A 371 38.17 -45.74 -34.75
CA ARG A 371 37.08 -45.27 -35.55
C ARG A 371 36.04 -44.51 -34.72
N ARG A 372 35.62 -43.32 -35.17
CA ARG A 372 34.46 -42.54 -34.72
C ARG A 372 33.22 -43.40 -34.87
N ILE A 373 32.48 -43.63 -33.80
CA ILE A 373 31.07 -43.97 -33.82
C ILE A 373 30.30 -42.71 -33.40
N THR A 374 29.85 -41.99 -34.41
CA THR A 374 28.93 -40.87 -34.21
C THR A 374 27.52 -41.43 -34.13
N ARG A 375 26.97 -41.52 -32.94
CA ARG A 375 25.55 -41.77 -32.79
C ARG A 375 24.85 -40.41 -32.72
N MET A 376 24.27 -39.99 -33.83
CA MET A 376 23.29 -38.90 -33.90
C MET A 376 22.03 -39.37 -33.18
N VAL A 377 21.65 -38.68 -32.11
CA VAL A 377 20.32 -38.81 -31.49
C VAL A 377 19.45 -37.72 -32.15
N SER A 378 18.52 -38.16 -32.97
CA SER A 378 17.49 -37.28 -33.58
C SER A 378 16.42 -36.97 -32.51
N PRO A 379 15.79 -35.77 -32.56
CA PRO A 379 14.72 -35.43 -31.67
C PRO A 379 13.43 -36.18 -32.01
N PRO A 380 12.54 -36.48 -31.03
CA PRO A 380 11.32 -37.24 -31.26
C PRO A 380 10.30 -36.44 -32.06
N ARG A 381 9.64 -37.10 -32.99
CA ARG A 381 8.51 -36.60 -33.79
C ARG A 381 7.29 -36.46 -32.94
N LYS A 382 6.51 -35.40 -33.16
CA LYS A 382 5.17 -35.20 -32.59
C LYS A 382 4.26 -36.39 -32.98
N GLY A 383 3.60 -36.98 -31.97
CA GLY A 383 2.42 -37.79 -32.13
C GLY A 383 2.61 -39.29 -31.89
N GLU A 384 2.91 -39.72 -30.67
CA GLU A 384 2.63 -41.08 -30.24
C GLU A 384 2.01 -41.07 -28.82
N LYS A 385 0.82 -41.66 -28.72
CA LYS A 385 0.09 -41.91 -27.48
C LYS A 385 0.79 -43.04 -26.72
N LEU A 386 1.00 -42.87 -25.43
CA LEU A 386 1.37 -43.95 -24.53
C LEU A 386 0.14 -44.78 -24.17
N PRO A 387 0.23 -46.13 -24.12
CA PRO A 387 -0.75 -46.99 -23.54
C PRO A 387 -0.59 -47.04 -22.00
N GLU A 388 -1.74 -47.30 -21.34
CA GLU A 388 -2.11 -47.51 -19.95
C GLU A 388 -1.01 -47.58 -18.88
#